data_de92b05643ffd3459c0d0a5f27f44d9b
#
_entry.id   de92b05643ffd3459c0d0a5f27f44d9b
#
_cell.length_a   1.000
_cell.length_b   1.000
_cell.length_c   1.000
_cell.angle_alpha   90.00
_cell.angle_beta   90.00
_cell.angle_gamma   90.00
#
_symmetry.space_group_name_H-M   'P 1'
#
loop_
_entity.id
_entity.type
_entity.pdbx_description
1 polymer ?
#
loop_
_entity_poly.entity_id
_entity_poly.type
_entity_poly.pdbx_seq_one_letter_code
_entity_poly.pdbx_strand_id
1 'polypeptide(L)'
;MINPPQKATLNPTLKSFWKTKADTKVLKGGRASSKTWDAAGFAVFLASRYTVKFLCMRQFQNKIKESVYAILKIQIERFGLLDQFEILASEIKHKKTGSSFHFYGIHRDIAEIKGFEGADIGWIEEGEGLTHEQWQVIEPTLRKEGAECWILYNPRLVSDFVETFRHDLDNGVLVRQINYDENPFLSNTMLRKIQRLKDADIEEYEHIYLGQAKTDDDDVVIKRSWIEAAIDAHIKLGIDPSGDKRIGFDVADGGKDLCSQIYRHGIVALWGEHWKGKEDELDESSQRVYNKAANVGADISYDSIGVGAGCGGHFKNANNERAQDQGFVRVAYSKFIAGAGVIGPDEYYVDDEGEQITNKDFFENLKAQSWWTLADRFRNTYNAITKGTEFEESELISISSDMDNLANLVTELSTPRRRFSKSGKVMVESKEDLKKREILSPNDADAFVAAYAPTEQVPSSLNLMF
;
A
#
# COMPACT_ATOMS: atom_id res chain seq x y z
N MET A 1 -2.65 -19.09 49.90
CA MET A 1 -1.20 -19.21 49.80
C MET A 1 -0.73 -18.34 48.66
N ILE A 2 -0.02 -17.27 48.92
CA ILE A 2 0.56 -16.39 47.91
C ILE A 2 1.75 -17.18 47.35
N ASN A 3 1.67 -17.57 46.07
CA ASN A 3 2.82 -18.19 45.42
C ASN A 3 4.02 -17.22 45.52
N PRO A 4 5.23 -17.71 45.84
CA PRO A 4 6.43 -16.89 45.87
C PRO A 4 6.57 -16.21 44.50
N PRO A 5 7.04 -14.96 44.43
CA PRO A 5 7.21 -14.27 43.18
C PRO A 5 8.09 -15.09 42.24
N GLN A 6 7.53 -15.50 41.13
CA GLN A 6 8.22 -16.24 40.08
C GLN A 6 9.40 -15.39 39.61
N LYS A 7 10.63 -15.93 39.65
CA LYS A 7 11.84 -15.24 39.20
C LYS A 7 11.59 -14.75 37.73
N ALA A 8 11.71 -13.46 37.52
CA ALA A 8 11.54 -12.89 36.19
C ALA A 8 12.51 -13.55 35.19
N THR A 9 11.96 -14.14 34.15
CA THR A 9 12.72 -14.85 33.11
C THR A 9 12.40 -14.27 31.72
N LEU A 10 13.35 -14.35 30.81
CA LEU A 10 13.17 -14.08 29.39
C LEU A 10 12.74 -15.37 28.66
N ASN A 11 12.24 -15.23 27.44
CA ASN A 11 11.90 -16.38 26.62
C ASN A 11 13.18 -17.17 26.26
N PRO A 12 13.33 -18.44 26.70
CA PRO A 12 14.54 -19.20 26.47
C PRO A 12 14.78 -19.48 24.98
N THR A 13 13.75 -19.53 24.15
CA THR A 13 13.87 -19.78 22.70
C THR A 13 14.55 -18.62 21.97
N LEU A 14 14.50 -17.40 22.52
CA LEU A 14 15.15 -16.21 21.97
C LEU A 14 16.58 -15.99 22.50
N LYS A 15 17.09 -16.85 23.40
CA LYS A 15 18.41 -16.68 24.01
C LYS A 15 19.55 -16.63 22.98
N SER A 16 19.52 -17.49 21.97
CA SER A 16 20.53 -17.50 20.89
C SER A 16 20.43 -16.24 20.04
N PHE A 17 19.22 -15.82 19.68
CA PHE A 17 18.97 -14.60 18.90
C PHE A 17 19.61 -13.36 19.55
N TRP A 18 19.37 -13.16 20.85
CA TRP A 18 19.93 -12.00 21.56
C TRP A 18 21.45 -12.05 21.74
N LYS A 19 22.03 -13.25 21.80
CA LYS A 19 23.49 -13.43 21.98
C LYS A 19 24.30 -13.37 20.71
N THR A 20 23.67 -13.64 19.56
CA THR A 20 24.32 -13.56 18.25
C THR A 20 24.58 -12.10 17.91
N LYS A 21 25.83 -11.78 17.53
CA LYS A 21 26.18 -10.43 17.05
C LYS A 21 25.65 -10.25 15.64
N ALA A 22 25.02 -9.13 15.37
CA ALA A 22 24.58 -8.72 14.06
C ALA A 22 24.31 -7.21 14.07
N ASP A 23 24.58 -6.53 12.96
CA ASP A 23 24.34 -5.08 12.84
C ASP A 23 22.83 -4.79 12.81
N THR A 24 22.05 -5.67 12.18
CA THR A 24 20.60 -5.60 12.13
C THR A 24 19.97 -6.90 12.60
N LYS A 25 19.16 -6.83 13.66
CA LYS A 25 18.40 -7.94 14.22
C LYS A 25 16.91 -7.76 13.94
N VAL A 26 16.36 -8.60 13.10
CA VAL A 26 14.95 -8.60 12.73
C VAL A 26 14.23 -9.72 13.47
N LEU A 27 13.28 -9.35 14.34
CA LEU A 27 12.45 -10.29 15.08
C LEU A 27 11.00 -10.14 14.64
N LYS A 28 10.57 -11.02 13.75
CA LYS A 28 9.21 -10.99 13.18
C LYS A 28 8.36 -12.16 13.65
N GLY A 29 7.04 -12.06 13.50
CA GLY A 29 6.11 -13.16 13.79
C GLY A 29 4.74 -12.67 14.26
N GLY A 30 3.85 -13.61 14.55
CA GLY A 30 2.48 -13.33 14.91
C GLY A 30 2.29 -12.61 16.26
N ARG A 31 1.06 -12.22 16.54
CA ARG A 31 0.66 -11.68 17.85
C ARG A 31 0.85 -12.73 18.94
N ALA A 32 0.96 -12.27 20.17
CA ALA A 32 1.14 -13.11 21.38
C ALA A 32 2.45 -13.92 21.39
N SER A 33 3.43 -13.65 20.55
CA SER A 33 4.72 -14.34 20.46
C SER A 33 5.77 -13.88 21.48
N SER A 34 5.48 -12.91 22.33
CA SER A 34 6.39 -12.29 23.33
C SER A 34 7.50 -11.39 22.77
N LYS A 35 7.57 -11.08 21.48
CA LYS A 35 8.66 -10.29 20.87
C LYS A 35 9.02 -9.02 21.67
N THR A 36 8.07 -8.10 21.78
CA THR A 36 8.25 -6.81 22.47
C THR A 36 8.53 -7.00 23.95
N TRP A 37 7.86 -7.97 24.58
CA TRP A 37 8.05 -8.32 25.97
C TRP A 37 9.48 -8.78 26.27
N ASP A 38 10.00 -9.65 25.42
CA ASP A 38 11.33 -10.21 25.57
C ASP A 38 12.43 -9.19 25.23
N ALA A 39 12.22 -8.40 24.15
CA ALA A 39 13.12 -7.30 23.78
C ALA A 39 13.27 -6.28 24.90
N ALA A 40 12.13 -5.84 25.51
CA ALA A 40 12.15 -4.90 26.62
C ALA A 40 12.86 -5.49 27.86
N GLY A 41 12.59 -6.76 28.17
CA GLY A 41 13.28 -7.45 29.27
C GLY A 41 14.78 -7.55 29.03
N PHE A 42 15.21 -7.89 27.81
CA PHE A 42 16.62 -7.96 27.43
C PHE A 42 17.28 -6.58 27.45
N ALA A 43 16.60 -5.55 26.96
CA ALA A 43 17.09 -4.17 27.03
C ALA A 43 17.29 -3.70 28.47
N VAL A 44 16.35 -3.97 29.39
CA VAL A 44 16.50 -3.68 30.83
C VAL A 44 17.66 -4.46 31.44
N PHE A 45 17.84 -5.74 31.07
CA PHE A 45 18.99 -6.53 31.52
C PHE A 45 20.31 -5.91 31.06
N LEU A 46 20.44 -5.54 29.79
CA LEU A 46 21.64 -4.87 29.26
C LEU A 46 21.89 -3.53 29.97
N ALA A 47 20.87 -2.69 30.10
CA ALA A 47 20.98 -1.40 30.77
C ALA A 47 21.43 -1.51 32.24
N SER A 48 21.06 -2.57 32.94
CA SER A 48 21.46 -2.80 34.32
C SER A 48 22.91 -3.29 34.50
N ARG A 49 23.54 -3.77 33.42
CA ARG A 49 24.87 -4.39 33.45
C ARG A 49 25.95 -3.58 32.75
N TYR A 50 25.56 -2.90 31.66
CA TYR A 50 26.46 -2.17 30.76
C TYR A 50 26.01 -0.74 30.62
N THR A 51 26.87 0.16 30.11
CA THR A 51 26.50 1.48 29.70
C THR A 51 26.01 1.41 28.25
N VAL A 52 24.68 1.51 28.03
CA VAL A 52 24.02 1.36 26.72
C VAL A 52 23.07 2.51 26.51
N LYS A 53 23.20 3.17 25.36
CA LYS A 53 22.29 4.23 24.93
C LYS A 53 21.31 3.69 23.87
N PHE A 54 20.04 3.60 24.24
CA PHE A 54 18.98 3.11 23.37
C PHE A 54 18.28 4.26 22.65
N LEU A 55 18.10 4.13 21.34
CA LEU A 55 17.25 4.95 20.50
C LEU A 55 16.00 4.13 20.18
N CYS A 56 14.92 4.36 20.94
CA CYS A 56 13.65 3.65 20.76
C CYS A 56 12.78 4.41 19.77
N MET A 57 12.36 3.75 18.71
CA MET A 57 11.65 4.34 17.58
C MET A 57 10.33 3.64 17.30
N ARG A 58 9.34 4.41 16.86
CA ARG A 58 8.06 3.94 16.34
C ARG A 58 7.54 4.93 15.31
N GLN A 59 6.62 4.53 14.41
CA GLN A 59 6.08 5.43 13.39
C GLN A 59 5.51 6.72 14.02
N PHE A 60 4.69 6.62 15.07
CA PHE A 60 4.09 7.79 15.72
C PHE A 60 4.59 7.98 17.15
N GLN A 61 5.15 9.14 17.46
CA GLN A 61 5.72 9.46 18.77
C GLN A 61 4.72 9.38 19.94
N ASN A 62 3.47 9.81 19.73
CA ASN A 62 2.43 9.73 20.75
C ASN A 62 2.11 8.29 21.16
N LYS A 63 2.29 7.33 20.28
CA LYS A 63 2.07 5.91 20.53
C LYS A 63 3.24 5.20 21.23
N ILE A 64 4.44 5.78 21.20
CA ILE A 64 5.63 5.16 21.81
C ILE A 64 5.54 5.14 23.34
N LYS A 65 4.87 6.12 23.95
CA LYS A 65 4.62 6.17 25.41
C LYS A 65 3.68 5.06 25.87
N GLU A 66 2.73 4.68 25.02
CA GLU A 66 1.76 3.62 25.29
C GLU A 66 2.34 2.21 25.03
N SER A 67 3.45 2.10 24.29
CA SER A 67 4.07 0.84 23.90
C SER A 67 5.44 0.62 24.57
N VAL A 68 6.53 1.03 23.92
CA VAL A 68 7.91 0.74 24.37
C VAL A 68 8.20 1.30 25.78
N TYR A 69 7.80 2.55 26.01
CA TYR A 69 8.01 3.18 27.32
C TYR A 69 7.23 2.45 28.44
N ALA A 70 5.96 2.12 28.20
CA ALA A 70 5.14 1.42 29.19
C ALA A 70 5.68 0.01 29.50
N ILE A 71 6.08 -0.74 28.46
CA ILE A 71 6.59 -2.11 28.64
C ILE A 71 7.95 -2.12 29.33
N LEU A 72 8.83 -1.14 29.06
CA LEU A 72 10.08 -0.98 29.79
C LEU A 72 9.85 -0.77 31.29
N LYS A 73 8.88 0.07 31.68
CA LYS A 73 8.50 0.25 33.09
C LYS A 73 8.05 -1.06 33.73
N ILE A 74 7.19 -1.81 33.06
CA ILE A 74 6.72 -3.11 33.52
C ILE A 74 7.89 -4.08 33.72
N GLN A 75 8.86 -4.11 32.80
CA GLN A 75 10.03 -4.98 32.91
C GLN A 75 10.96 -4.55 34.06
N ILE A 76 11.18 -3.24 34.24
CA ILE A 76 11.98 -2.70 35.37
C ILE A 76 11.36 -3.14 36.71
N GLU A 77 10.04 -3.00 36.84
CA GLU A 77 9.32 -3.45 38.04
C GLU A 77 9.41 -4.98 38.23
N ARG A 78 9.15 -5.73 37.15
CA ARG A 78 9.18 -7.20 37.12
C ARG A 78 10.55 -7.76 37.53
N PHE A 79 11.64 -7.09 37.16
CA PHE A 79 13.00 -7.46 37.55
C PHE A 79 13.39 -6.94 38.96
N GLY A 80 12.52 -6.20 39.65
CA GLY A 80 12.78 -5.61 40.96
C GLY A 80 13.83 -4.50 40.92
N LEU A 81 13.90 -3.74 39.85
CA LEU A 81 14.94 -2.73 39.60
C LEU A 81 14.45 -1.29 39.73
N LEU A 82 13.23 -1.03 40.21
CA LEU A 82 12.64 0.32 40.29
C LEU A 82 13.57 1.33 40.98
N ASP A 83 14.22 0.97 42.07
CA ASP A 83 15.12 1.85 42.80
C ASP A 83 16.40 2.20 42.03
N GLN A 84 16.74 1.40 41.00
CA GLN A 84 17.94 1.57 40.20
C GLN A 84 17.71 2.42 38.96
N PHE A 85 16.47 2.66 38.59
CA PHE A 85 16.11 3.49 37.42
C PHE A 85 15.48 4.81 37.84
N GLU A 86 15.79 5.83 37.09
CA GLU A 86 15.09 7.12 37.06
C GLU A 86 14.18 7.12 35.83
N ILE A 87 12.87 7.28 36.07
CA ILE A 87 11.85 7.19 35.04
C ILE A 87 11.24 8.60 34.82
N LEU A 88 11.72 9.30 33.80
CA LEU A 88 11.28 10.64 33.44
C LEU A 88 10.29 10.57 32.25
N ALA A 89 9.58 11.65 31.99
CA ALA A 89 8.57 11.69 30.92
C ALA A 89 9.15 11.51 29.51
N SER A 90 10.41 11.88 29.29
CA SER A 90 11.10 11.85 27.99
C SER A 90 12.21 10.79 27.89
N GLU A 91 12.68 10.26 29.03
CA GLU A 91 13.73 9.27 29.05
C GLU A 91 13.61 8.34 30.27
N ILE A 92 14.21 7.17 30.16
CA ILE A 92 14.44 6.24 31.29
C ILE A 92 15.94 6.05 31.43
N LYS A 93 16.48 6.22 32.66
CA LYS A 93 17.91 6.16 32.91
C LYS A 93 18.25 5.23 34.05
N HIS A 94 19.26 4.38 33.88
CA HIS A 94 19.79 3.56 34.96
C HIS A 94 20.83 4.34 35.74
N LYS A 95 20.61 4.52 37.05
CA LYS A 95 21.40 5.39 37.93
C LYS A 95 22.87 5.01 38.03
N LYS A 96 23.20 3.70 38.04
CA LYS A 96 24.57 3.21 38.23
C LYS A 96 25.38 3.11 36.95
N THR A 97 24.80 2.56 35.88
CA THR A 97 25.52 2.36 34.59
C THR A 97 25.49 3.58 33.71
N GLY A 98 24.55 4.50 33.94
CA GLY A 98 24.31 5.64 33.06
C GLY A 98 23.57 5.28 31.76
N SER A 99 23.12 4.03 31.57
CA SER A 99 22.31 3.63 30.42
C SER A 99 21.04 4.44 30.31
N SER A 100 20.65 4.77 29.08
CA SER A 100 19.47 5.60 28.84
C SER A 100 18.63 5.12 27.66
N PHE A 101 17.32 5.32 27.75
CA PHE A 101 16.35 5.05 26.71
C PHE A 101 15.73 6.36 26.25
N HIS A 102 15.84 6.67 24.97
CA HIS A 102 15.30 7.86 24.32
C HIS A 102 14.24 7.47 23.30
N PHE A 103 13.15 8.25 23.17
CA PHE A 103 11.93 7.86 22.46
C PHE A 103 11.60 8.84 21.34
N TYR A 104 11.58 8.37 20.08
CA TYR A 104 11.35 9.18 18.88
C TYR A 104 10.29 8.61 17.95
N GLY A 105 9.45 9.48 17.37
CA GLY A 105 8.60 9.14 16.24
C GLY A 105 9.37 9.28 14.93
N ILE A 106 9.25 8.30 14.03
CA ILE A 106 9.96 8.34 12.74
C ILE A 106 9.13 8.90 11.59
N HIS A 107 7.82 9.06 11.78
CA HIS A 107 6.94 9.54 10.71
C HIS A 107 7.15 11.02 10.38
N ARG A 108 7.22 11.88 11.39
CA ARG A 108 7.33 13.35 11.21
C ARG A 108 8.72 13.88 11.53
N ASP A 109 9.38 13.24 12.46
CA ASP A 109 10.58 13.78 13.13
C ASP A 109 11.86 13.01 12.74
N ILE A 110 11.84 12.34 11.58
CA ILE A 110 13.00 11.56 11.09
C ILE A 110 14.28 12.41 11.00
N ALA A 111 14.12 13.73 10.76
CA ALA A 111 15.25 14.67 10.72
C ALA A 111 15.94 14.84 12.11
N GLU A 112 15.19 14.70 13.21
CA GLU A 112 15.75 14.78 14.57
C GLU A 112 16.63 13.57 14.87
N ILE A 113 16.31 12.41 14.28
CA ILE A 113 17.08 11.18 14.44
C ILE A 113 18.49 11.33 13.84
N LYS A 114 18.66 12.08 12.73
CA LYS A 114 19.97 12.34 12.12
C LYS A 114 20.96 12.97 13.10
N GLY A 115 20.48 13.78 14.02
CA GLY A 115 21.27 14.45 15.06
C GLY A 115 21.55 13.60 16.29
N PHE A 116 20.98 12.39 16.40
CA PHE A 116 21.15 11.55 17.57
C PHE A 116 22.52 10.86 17.55
N GLU A 117 23.37 11.19 18.51
CA GLU A 117 24.74 10.68 18.55
C GLU A 117 24.93 9.62 19.62
N GLY A 118 25.79 8.64 19.31
CA GLY A 118 26.30 7.66 20.27
C GLY A 118 25.27 6.59 20.67
N ALA A 119 24.25 6.30 19.86
CA ALA A 119 23.38 5.16 20.07
C ALA A 119 24.17 3.86 19.97
N ASP A 120 24.00 2.99 20.97
CA ASP A 120 24.51 1.62 20.95
C ASP A 120 23.46 0.67 20.33
N ILE A 121 22.18 0.94 20.58
CA ILE A 121 21.08 0.12 20.09
C ILE A 121 19.96 1.04 19.58
N GLY A 122 19.63 0.92 18.29
CA GLY A 122 18.39 1.41 17.71
C GLY A 122 17.31 0.34 17.82
N TRP A 123 16.16 0.66 18.41
CA TRP A 123 15.05 -0.27 18.54
C TRP A 123 13.80 0.29 17.83
N ILE A 124 13.41 -0.33 16.74
CA ILE A 124 12.21 0.00 15.96
C ILE A 124 11.09 -0.97 16.37
N GLU A 125 10.04 -0.45 16.97
CA GLU A 125 8.83 -1.19 17.34
C GLU A 125 7.72 -0.94 16.34
N GLU A 126 6.93 -1.97 16.02
CA GLU A 126 5.93 -1.95 14.95
C GLU A 126 6.56 -1.54 13.62
N GLY A 127 7.65 -2.25 13.28
CA GLY A 127 8.47 -1.94 12.12
C GLY A 127 7.82 -2.25 10.76
N GLU A 128 6.61 -2.86 10.72
CA GLU A 128 5.89 -3.14 9.47
C GLU A 128 5.62 -1.90 8.62
N GLY A 129 5.55 -0.73 9.23
CA GLY A 129 5.38 0.55 8.55
C GLY A 129 6.69 1.26 8.17
N LEU A 130 7.86 0.65 8.40
CA LEU A 130 9.15 1.25 8.05
C LEU A 130 9.29 1.35 6.54
N THR A 131 9.66 2.55 6.05
CA THR A 131 9.92 2.76 4.62
C THR A 131 11.42 2.68 4.31
N HIS A 132 11.76 2.49 3.02
CA HIS A 132 13.14 2.49 2.58
C HIS A 132 13.84 3.84 2.85
N GLU A 133 13.14 4.96 2.63
CA GLU A 133 13.64 6.30 2.88
C GLU A 133 13.94 6.53 4.37
N GLN A 134 13.08 6.04 5.25
CA GLN A 134 13.32 6.10 6.69
C GLN A 134 14.54 5.26 7.08
N TRP A 135 14.69 4.08 6.49
CA TRP A 135 15.85 3.22 6.73
C TRP A 135 17.16 3.87 6.31
N GLN A 136 17.19 4.55 5.15
CA GLN A 136 18.36 5.29 4.68
C GLN A 136 18.82 6.42 5.65
N VAL A 137 17.96 6.84 6.56
CA VAL A 137 18.28 7.80 7.62
C VAL A 137 18.71 7.11 8.91
N ILE A 138 17.98 6.05 9.30
CA ILE A 138 18.20 5.37 10.60
C ILE A 138 19.50 4.59 10.60
N GLU A 139 19.75 3.80 9.55
CA GLU A 139 20.94 2.95 9.47
C GLU A 139 22.25 3.74 9.62
N PRO A 140 22.50 4.85 8.88
CA PRO A 140 23.72 5.64 9.06
C PRO A 140 23.80 6.41 10.39
N THR A 141 22.68 6.56 11.11
CA THR A 141 22.66 7.18 12.45
C THR A 141 23.28 6.26 13.50
N LEU A 142 23.16 4.94 13.32
CA LEU A 142 23.75 3.91 14.19
C LEU A 142 25.21 3.63 13.82
N ARG A 143 26.06 4.67 13.93
CA ARG A 143 27.45 4.68 13.42
C ARG A 143 28.51 4.33 14.46
N LYS A 144 28.11 4.04 15.71
CA LYS A 144 29.04 3.62 16.75
C LYS A 144 29.53 2.21 16.46
N GLU A 145 30.80 1.94 16.67
CA GLU A 145 31.36 0.59 16.51
C GLU A 145 30.61 -0.42 17.38
N GLY A 146 30.10 -1.48 16.76
CA GLY A 146 29.29 -2.51 17.41
C GLY A 146 27.86 -2.10 17.75
N ALA A 147 27.35 -0.99 17.19
CA ALA A 147 25.95 -0.62 17.30
C ALA A 147 25.05 -1.66 16.62
N GLU A 148 23.87 -1.91 17.19
CA GLU A 148 22.89 -2.84 16.64
C GLU A 148 21.56 -2.10 16.34
N CYS A 149 20.85 -2.51 15.28
CA CYS A 149 19.49 -2.12 15.04
C CYS A 149 18.55 -3.31 15.28
N TRP A 150 17.58 -3.15 16.18
CA TRP A 150 16.54 -4.15 16.44
C TRP A 150 15.23 -3.71 15.75
N ILE A 151 14.70 -4.53 14.85
CA ILE A 151 13.46 -4.29 14.15
C ILE A 151 12.46 -5.36 14.58
N LEU A 152 11.39 -4.96 15.28
CA LEU A 152 10.35 -5.84 15.76
C LEU A 152 9.04 -5.53 15.07
N TYR A 153 8.40 -6.55 14.45
CA TYR A 153 7.12 -6.33 13.78
C TYR A 153 6.27 -7.61 13.66
N ASN A 154 4.98 -7.39 13.39
CA ASN A 154 4.08 -8.42 12.91
C ASN A 154 3.98 -8.28 11.38
N PRO A 155 4.33 -9.32 10.57
CA PRO A 155 4.22 -9.24 9.14
C PRO A 155 2.82 -8.82 8.71
N ARG A 156 2.72 -7.82 7.83
CA ARG A 156 1.46 -7.31 7.32
C ARG A 156 1.28 -7.67 5.85
N LEU A 157 2.12 -7.12 4.98
CA LEU A 157 2.10 -7.37 3.54
C LEU A 157 3.46 -7.88 3.06
N VAL A 158 3.47 -8.79 2.11
CA VAL A 158 4.71 -9.29 1.49
C VAL A 158 5.51 -8.18 0.79
N SER A 159 4.84 -7.08 0.41
CA SER A 159 5.44 -5.90 -0.21
C SER A 159 6.02 -4.89 0.79
N ASP A 160 5.83 -5.06 2.10
CA ASP A 160 6.39 -4.15 3.09
C ASP A 160 7.92 -4.17 3.05
N PHE A 161 8.56 -3.01 3.18
CA PHE A 161 10.03 -2.89 3.08
C PHE A 161 10.75 -3.84 4.05
N VAL A 162 10.24 -4.01 5.26
CA VAL A 162 10.86 -4.90 6.26
C VAL A 162 10.89 -6.38 5.85
N GLU A 163 10.02 -6.80 4.93
CA GLU A 163 10.04 -8.15 4.35
C GLU A 163 11.18 -8.34 3.32
N THR A 164 11.91 -7.30 2.96
CA THR A 164 13.12 -7.39 2.12
C THR A 164 14.33 -7.89 2.89
N PHE A 165 14.38 -7.73 4.22
CA PHE A 165 15.47 -8.24 5.03
C PHE A 165 15.55 -9.76 4.96
N ARG A 166 16.72 -10.28 4.61
CA ARG A 166 17.00 -11.72 4.58
C ARG A 166 18.04 -12.06 5.63
N HIS A 167 17.94 -13.26 6.20
CA HIS A 167 18.94 -13.75 7.12
C HIS A 167 20.29 -13.91 6.39
N ASP A 168 21.27 -13.12 6.78
CA ASP A 168 22.60 -13.09 6.18
C ASP A 168 23.60 -12.54 7.21
N LEU A 169 24.19 -13.44 7.99
CA LEU A 169 25.14 -13.08 9.04
C LEU A 169 26.48 -12.56 8.48
N ASP A 170 26.85 -12.93 7.26
CA ASP A 170 28.08 -12.44 6.62
C ASP A 170 27.93 -10.94 6.30
N ASN A 171 26.71 -10.49 6.03
CA ASN A 171 26.35 -9.08 5.86
C ASN A 171 25.70 -8.46 7.10
N GLY A 172 25.89 -9.07 8.27
CA GLY A 172 25.46 -8.51 9.55
C GLY A 172 23.94 -8.53 9.80
N VAL A 173 23.15 -9.32 9.05
CA VAL A 173 21.69 -9.37 9.21
C VAL A 173 21.24 -10.68 9.82
N LEU A 174 20.61 -10.60 11.00
CA LEU A 174 20.02 -11.73 11.72
C LEU A 174 18.49 -11.64 11.69
N VAL A 175 17.82 -12.55 10.97
CA VAL A 175 16.36 -12.62 10.94
C VAL A 175 15.87 -13.84 11.70
N ARG A 176 14.91 -13.65 12.61
CA ARG A 176 14.25 -14.71 13.37
C ARG A 176 12.72 -14.49 13.31
N GLN A 177 12.00 -15.54 12.99
CA GLN A 177 10.55 -15.58 13.16
C GLN A 177 10.23 -16.32 14.47
N ILE A 178 9.27 -15.76 15.24
CA ILE A 178 8.76 -16.37 16.48
C ILE A 178 7.25 -16.19 16.56
N ASN A 179 6.53 -17.22 16.95
CA ASN A 179 5.08 -17.21 17.05
C ASN A 179 4.62 -17.57 18.48
N TYR A 180 3.30 -17.59 18.68
CA TYR A 180 2.69 -17.79 19.99
C TYR A 180 3.03 -19.15 20.63
N ASP A 181 3.25 -20.17 19.81
CA ASP A 181 3.60 -21.54 20.23
C ASP A 181 4.99 -21.63 20.89
N GLU A 182 5.87 -20.69 20.60
CA GLU A 182 7.16 -20.51 21.24
C GLU A 182 7.11 -19.57 22.48
N ASN A 183 5.95 -19.04 22.84
CA ASN A 183 5.79 -18.17 24.01
C ASN A 183 5.43 -18.96 25.27
N PRO A 184 6.36 -19.17 26.21
CA PRO A 184 6.11 -19.95 27.43
C PRO A 184 5.22 -19.23 28.46
N PHE A 185 4.88 -17.96 28.22
CA PHE A 185 4.12 -17.12 29.15
C PHE A 185 2.65 -16.96 28.76
N LEU A 186 2.17 -17.72 27.77
CA LEU A 186 0.82 -17.57 27.26
C LEU A 186 -0.23 -18.07 28.26
N SER A 187 -1.29 -17.28 28.43
CA SER A 187 -2.41 -17.70 29.29
C SER A 187 -3.34 -18.69 28.55
N ASN A 188 -3.98 -19.58 29.31
CA ASN A 188 -4.99 -20.50 28.78
C ASN A 188 -6.15 -19.76 28.09
N THR A 189 -6.49 -18.55 28.54
CA THR A 189 -7.50 -17.71 27.90
C THR A 189 -7.05 -17.30 26.50
N MET A 190 -5.79 -16.94 26.33
CA MET A 190 -5.26 -16.56 25.02
C MET A 190 -5.20 -17.77 24.08
N LEU A 191 -4.76 -18.93 24.58
CA LEU A 191 -4.75 -20.17 23.78
C LEU A 191 -6.15 -20.53 23.26
N ARG A 192 -7.21 -20.39 24.08
CA ARG A 192 -8.59 -20.61 23.63
C ARG A 192 -9.05 -19.61 22.54
N LYS A 193 -8.62 -18.34 22.65
CA LYS A 193 -8.94 -17.35 21.60
C LYS A 193 -8.25 -17.68 20.28
N ILE A 194 -6.98 -18.09 20.34
CA ILE A 194 -6.18 -18.52 19.18
C ILE A 194 -6.86 -19.72 18.51
N GLN A 195 -7.23 -20.75 19.30
CA GLN A 195 -7.86 -21.94 18.75
C GLN A 195 -9.22 -21.62 18.10
N ARG A 196 -10.02 -20.74 18.73
CA ARG A 196 -11.30 -20.31 18.14
C ARG A 196 -11.12 -19.64 16.77
N LEU A 197 -10.12 -18.76 16.61
CA LEU A 197 -9.85 -18.14 15.33
C LEU A 197 -9.38 -19.18 14.30
N LYS A 198 -8.48 -20.08 14.71
CA LYS A 198 -8.01 -21.18 13.85
C LYS A 198 -9.14 -22.03 13.30
N ASP A 199 -10.16 -22.33 14.13
CA ASP A 199 -11.29 -23.13 13.75
C ASP A 199 -12.30 -22.36 12.86
N ALA A 200 -12.36 -21.03 13.00
CA ALA A 200 -13.26 -20.17 12.24
C ALA A 200 -12.68 -19.65 10.92
N ASP A 201 -11.39 -19.27 10.92
CA ASP A 201 -10.72 -18.66 9.78
C ASP A 201 -9.23 -19.00 9.83
N ILE A 202 -8.82 -19.96 9.02
CA ILE A 202 -7.44 -20.47 8.99
C ILE A 202 -6.48 -19.41 8.41
N GLU A 203 -6.89 -18.65 7.40
CA GLU A 203 -6.03 -17.64 6.76
C GLU A 203 -5.77 -16.47 7.70
N GLU A 204 -6.80 -16.00 8.39
CA GLU A 204 -6.67 -14.93 9.38
C GLU A 204 -5.88 -15.41 10.61
N TYR A 205 -6.03 -16.67 11.03
CA TYR A 205 -5.19 -17.27 12.07
C TYR A 205 -3.71 -17.30 11.67
N GLU A 206 -3.41 -17.73 10.46
CA GLU A 206 -2.03 -17.78 9.94
C GLU A 206 -1.42 -16.39 9.86
N HIS A 207 -2.18 -15.40 9.41
CA HIS A 207 -1.74 -14.01 9.39
C HIS A 207 -1.48 -13.47 10.80
N ILE A 208 -2.48 -13.53 11.70
CA ILE A 208 -2.42 -12.88 13.02
C ILE A 208 -1.46 -13.60 13.97
N TYR A 209 -1.50 -14.93 14.02
CA TYR A 209 -0.78 -15.70 15.06
C TYR A 209 0.45 -16.44 14.57
N LEU A 210 0.54 -16.76 13.27
CA LEU A 210 1.74 -17.35 12.69
C LEU A 210 2.60 -16.32 11.94
N GLY A 211 2.15 -15.06 11.85
CA GLY A 211 2.92 -13.98 11.22
C GLY A 211 3.19 -14.22 9.74
N GLN A 212 2.22 -14.77 9.03
CA GLN A 212 2.25 -14.85 7.57
C GLN A 212 1.83 -13.50 7.00
N ALA A 213 2.69 -12.90 6.17
CA ALA A 213 2.34 -11.66 5.48
C ALA A 213 1.28 -11.93 4.43
N LYS A 214 0.26 -11.06 4.36
CA LYS A 214 -0.76 -11.12 3.30
C LYS A 214 -0.19 -10.61 1.98
N THR A 215 -0.65 -11.17 0.88
CA THR A 215 -0.29 -10.68 -0.46
C THR A 215 -0.97 -9.35 -0.77
N ASP A 216 -2.21 -9.21 -0.33
CA ASP A 216 -3.08 -8.07 -0.59
C ASP A 216 -3.45 -7.32 0.69
N ASP A 217 -3.62 -6.01 0.55
CA ASP A 217 -4.24 -5.15 1.58
C ASP A 217 -5.76 -5.24 1.40
N ASP A 218 -6.48 -5.63 2.45
CA ASP A 218 -7.95 -5.76 2.39
C ASP A 218 -8.67 -4.41 2.23
N ASP A 219 -7.97 -3.30 2.51
CA ASP A 219 -8.51 -1.95 2.36
C ASP A 219 -8.39 -1.38 0.95
N VAL A 220 -7.61 -2.00 0.04
CA VAL A 220 -7.47 -1.48 -1.34
C VAL A 220 -8.73 -1.72 -2.15
N VAL A 221 -8.96 -0.86 -3.15
CA VAL A 221 -10.09 -1.01 -4.07
C VAL A 221 -9.87 -2.20 -5.01
N ILE A 222 -8.64 -2.34 -5.56
CA ILE A 222 -8.27 -3.42 -6.46
C ILE A 222 -7.11 -4.20 -5.83
N LYS A 223 -7.30 -5.49 -5.58
CA LYS A 223 -6.23 -6.34 -5.01
C LYS A 223 -5.14 -6.58 -6.04
N ARG A 224 -3.89 -6.59 -5.59
CA ARG A 224 -2.73 -6.84 -6.45
C ARG A 224 -2.80 -8.20 -7.14
N SER A 225 -3.23 -9.24 -6.43
CA SER A 225 -3.42 -10.58 -6.97
C SER A 225 -4.42 -10.63 -8.15
N TRP A 226 -5.45 -9.78 -8.12
CA TRP A 226 -6.42 -9.68 -9.21
C TRP A 226 -5.79 -9.06 -10.46
N ILE A 227 -4.96 -8.02 -10.27
CA ILE A 227 -4.25 -7.35 -11.37
C ILE A 227 -3.23 -8.31 -12.00
N GLU A 228 -2.45 -9.01 -11.17
CA GLU A 228 -1.46 -9.99 -11.63
C GLU A 228 -2.10 -11.15 -12.41
N ALA A 229 -3.28 -11.60 -12.01
CA ALA A 229 -4.03 -12.61 -12.76
C ALA A 229 -4.51 -12.09 -14.13
N ALA A 230 -4.81 -10.77 -14.23
CA ALA A 230 -5.27 -10.13 -15.45
C ALA A 230 -4.13 -9.88 -16.47
N ILE A 231 -2.86 -10.05 -16.08
CA ILE A 231 -1.74 -9.94 -17.01
C ILE A 231 -1.83 -11.11 -18.01
N ASP A 232 -1.95 -10.77 -19.29
CA ASP A 232 -2.15 -11.70 -20.41
C ASP A 232 -3.35 -12.66 -20.22
N ALA A 233 -4.36 -12.23 -19.47
CA ALA A 233 -5.56 -13.04 -19.25
C ALA A 233 -6.31 -13.34 -20.56
N HIS A 234 -6.34 -12.40 -21.52
CA HIS A 234 -6.93 -12.60 -22.83
C HIS A 234 -6.28 -13.77 -23.59
N ILE A 235 -4.94 -13.91 -23.51
CA ILE A 235 -4.22 -15.04 -24.11
C ILE A 235 -4.61 -16.35 -23.43
N LYS A 236 -4.62 -16.36 -22.08
CA LYS A 236 -4.97 -17.56 -21.28
C LYS A 236 -6.42 -18.00 -21.50
N LEU A 237 -7.33 -17.06 -21.75
CA LEU A 237 -8.76 -17.32 -21.97
C LEU A 237 -9.12 -17.49 -23.45
N GLY A 238 -8.17 -17.27 -24.38
CA GLY A 238 -8.41 -17.37 -25.82
C GLY A 238 -9.30 -16.27 -26.38
N ILE A 239 -9.23 -15.06 -25.81
CA ILE A 239 -10.01 -13.88 -26.20
C ILE A 239 -9.14 -12.96 -27.06
N ASP A 240 -9.53 -12.70 -28.30
CA ASP A 240 -8.85 -11.72 -29.15
C ASP A 240 -9.31 -10.30 -28.82
N PRO A 241 -8.42 -9.28 -28.87
CA PRO A 241 -8.80 -7.90 -28.67
C PRO A 241 -9.87 -7.46 -29.68
N SER A 242 -11.07 -7.15 -29.20
CA SER A 242 -12.23 -6.83 -30.05
C SER A 242 -13.08 -5.71 -29.41
N GLY A 243 -13.97 -5.07 -30.21
CA GLY A 243 -14.88 -4.05 -29.71
C GLY A 243 -14.33 -2.62 -29.81
N ASP A 244 -14.73 -1.75 -28.89
CA ASP A 244 -14.35 -0.33 -28.89
C ASP A 244 -12.88 -0.12 -28.54
N LYS A 245 -12.29 0.88 -29.18
CA LYS A 245 -10.92 1.31 -28.94
C LYS A 245 -10.91 2.63 -28.21
N ARG A 246 -10.17 2.73 -27.11
CA ARG A 246 -10.11 3.96 -26.32
C ARG A 246 -8.73 4.21 -25.76
N ILE A 247 -8.35 5.50 -25.76
CA ILE A 247 -7.20 5.99 -25.02
C ILE A 247 -7.70 6.78 -23.82
N GLY A 248 -7.29 6.36 -22.61
CA GLY A 248 -7.42 7.18 -21.42
C GLY A 248 -6.20 8.08 -21.27
N PHE A 249 -6.40 9.34 -20.93
CA PHE A 249 -5.35 10.34 -20.82
C PHE A 249 -5.45 11.10 -19.49
N ASP A 250 -4.44 10.96 -18.63
CA ASP A 250 -4.22 11.78 -17.44
C ASP A 250 -3.18 12.86 -17.76
N VAL A 251 -3.54 14.11 -17.49
CA VAL A 251 -2.78 15.31 -17.90
C VAL A 251 -2.11 15.93 -16.71
N ALA A 252 -0.80 16.17 -16.79
CA ALA A 252 -0.04 16.93 -15.83
C ALA A 252 0.65 18.14 -16.47
N ASP A 253 0.72 19.24 -15.73
CA ASP A 253 1.41 20.48 -16.10
C ASP A 253 2.59 20.71 -15.18
N GLY A 254 3.76 20.31 -15.61
CA GLY A 254 4.98 20.56 -14.86
C GLY A 254 5.03 19.85 -13.48
N GLY A 255 6.07 20.11 -12.70
CA GLY A 255 6.20 19.58 -11.35
C GLY A 255 6.63 18.11 -11.28
N LYS A 256 6.06 17.33 -10.33
CA LYS A 256 6.41 15.93 -10.09
C LYS A 256 5.45 14.95 -10.76
N ASP A 257 4.26 15.40 -11.14
CA ASP A 257 3.25 14.55 -11.78
C ASP A 257 3.61 14.30 -13.25
N LEU A 258 3.20 13.14 -13.77
CA LEU A 258 3.46 12.72 -15.14
C LEU A 258 2.17 12.79 -15.95
N CYS A 259 2.29 13.15 -17.24
CA CYS A 259 1.25 12.81 -18.20
C CYS A 259 1.28 11.31 -18.45
N SER A 260 0.13 10.68 -18.55
CA SER A 260 0.01 9.25 -18.88
C SER A 260 -1.10 8.98 -19.87
N GLN A 261 -0.87 8.05 -20.80
CA GLN A 261 -1.90 7.54 -21.70
C GLN A 261 -1.90 6.01 -21.74
N ILE A 262 -3.11 5.43 -21.73
CA ILE A 262 -3.33 3.99 -21.79
C ILE A 262 -4.29 3.69 -22.95
N TYR A 263 -3.86 2.84 -23.88
CA TYR A 263 -4.67 2.37 -25.01
C TYR A 263 -5.26 1.00 -24.72
N ARG A 264 -6.57 0.87 -24.89
CA ARG A 264 -7.28 -0.41 -24.86
C ARG A 264 -8.03 -0.73 -26.16
N HIS A 265 -8.19 -2.00 -26.45
CA HIS A 265 -9.08 -2.52 -27.48
C HIS A 265 -10.02 -3.54 -26.83
N GLY A 266 -11.29 -3.20 -26.68
CA GLY A 266 -12.25 -3.95 -25.87
C GLY A 266 -11.80 -4.08 -24.42
N ILE A 267 -11.69 -5.30 -23.97
CA ILE A 267 -11.27 -5.61 -22.57
C ILE A 267 -9.75 -5.56 -22.37
N VAL A 268 -8.94 -5.47 -23.44
CA VAL A 268 -7.49 -5.61 -23.37
C VAL A 268 -6.79 -4.25 -23.40
N ALA A 269 -6.09 -3.90 -22.33
CA ALA A 269 -5.15 -2.80 -22.31
C ALA A 269 -3.85 -3.26 -22.99
N LEU A 270 -3.58 -2.76 -24.18
CA LEU A 270 -2.52 -3.22 -25.07
C LEU A 270 -1.22 -2.42 -24.93
N TRP A 271 -1.32 -1.15 -24.56
CA TRP A 271 -0.17 -0.27 -24.55
C TRP A 271 -0.40 0.91 -23.60
N GLY A 272 0.69 1.38 -23.00
CA GLY A 272 0.70 2.55 -22.14
C GLY A 272 2.05 3.22 -22.11
N GLU A 273 2.07 4.51 -21.93
CA GLU A 273 3.29 5.27 -21.68
C GLU A 273 3.00 6.47 -20.78
N HIS A 274 4.04 6.93 -20.10
CA HIS A 274 4.00 8.18 -19.36
C HIS A 274 5.24 9.04 -19.70
N TRP A 275 5.08 10.35 -19.51
CA TRP A 275 6.16 11.32 -19.75
C TRP A 275 6.02 12.52 -18.81
N LYS A 276 7.10 13.23 -18.62
CA LYS A 276 7.08 14.43 -17.80
C LYS A 276 6.40 15.56 -18.57
N GLY A 277 5.29 16.07 -18.05
CA GLY A 277 4.68 17.31 -18.53
C GLY A 277 5.63 18.48 -18.29
N LYS A 278 5.66 19.43 -19.19
CA LYS A 278 6.37 20.69 -19.03
C LYS A 278 5.39 21.84 -19.06
N GLU A 279 5.71 22.87 -18.29
CA GLU A 279 4.97 24.11 -18.27
C GLU A 279 4.83 24.65 -19.70
N ASP A 280 3.64 25.06 -20.12
CA ASP A 280 3.30 25.54 -21.47
C ASP A 280 3.37 24.51 -22.64
N GLU A 281 3.56 23.20 -22.37
CA GLU A 281 3.61 22.13 -23.40
C GLU A 281 2.33 21.28 -23.47
N LEU A 282 1.18 21.79 -22.99
CA LEU A 282 -0.10 21.08 -23.04
C LEU A 282 -0.49 20.69 -24.48
N ASP A 283 -0.18 21.56 -25.45
CA ASP A 283 -0.41 21.35 -26.88
C ASP A 283 0.33 20.12 -27.40
N GLU A 284 1.62 19.98 -27.06
CA GLU A 284 2.44 18.85 -27.49
C GLU A 284 1.95 17.53 -26.90
N SER A 285 1.59 17.53 -25.60
CA SER A 285 1.04 16.36 -24.93
C SER A 285 -0.32 15.96 -25.51
N SER A 286 -1.19 16.94 -25.79
CA SER A 286 -2.50 16.68 -26.43
C SER A 286 -2.33 16.18 -27.86
N GLN A 287 -1.40 16.74 -28.64
CA GLN A 287 -1.10 16.31 -30.01
C GLN A 287 -0.52 14.89 -30.06
N ARG A 288 0.33 14.52 -29.09
CA ARG A 288 0.86 13.17 -28.94
C ARG A 288 -0.24 12.13 -28.78
N VAL A 289 -1.19 12.40 -27.87
CA VAL A 289 -2.35 11.53 -27.62
C VAL A 289 -3.27 11.47 -28.83
N TYR A 290 -3.55 12.62 -29.46
CA TYR A 290 -4.37 12.70 -30.67
C TYR A 290 -3.79 11.87 -31.83
N ASN A 291 -2.48 12.00 -32.08
CA ASN A 291 -1.80 11.24 -33.13
C ASN A 291 -1.89 9.73 -32.88
N LYS A 292 -1.70 9.29 -31.63
CA LYS A 292 -1.86 7.86 -31.28
C LYS A 292 -3.28 7.39 -31.50
N ALA A 293 -4.28 8.15 -31.04
CA ALA A 293 -5.70 7.83 -31.22
C ALA A 293 -6.06 7.72 -32.70
N ALA A 294 -5.66 8.70 -33.54
CA ALA A 294 -5.87 8.69 -34.96
C ALA A 294 -5.24 7.46 -35.66
N ASN A 295 -4.03 7.09 -35.26
CA ASN A 295 -3.30 5.96 -35.85
C ASN A 295 -3.96 4.60 -35.55
N VAL A 296 -4.51 4.41 -34.35
CA VAL A 296 -5.14 3.14 -33.96
C VAL A 296 -6.67 3.14 -34.13
N GLY A 297 -7.26 4.29 -34.52
CA GLY A 297 -8.70 4.46 -34.66
C GLY A 297 -9.44 4.37 -33.31
N ALA A 298 -8.92 5.05 -32.29
CA ALA A 298 -9.47 5.04 -30.95
C ALA A 298 -10.11 6.36 -30.57
N ASP A 299 -11.10 6.33 -29.70
CA ASP A 299 -11.63 7.50 -29.00
C ASP A 299 -10.71 7.92 -27.85
N ILE A 300 -10.77 9.17 -27.44
CA ILE A 300 -10.01 9.71 -26.30
C ILE A 300 -10.95 9.99 -25.14
N SER A 301 -10.63 9.46 -23.95
CA SER A 301 -11.22 9.86 -22.67
C SER A 301 -10.15 10.54 -21.83
N TYR A 302 -10.33 11.80 -21.44
CA TYR A 302 -9.26 12.57 -20.79
C TYR A 302 -9.74 13.23 -19.49
N ASP A 303 -8.87 13.30 -18.50
CA ASP A 303 -9.14 14.10 -17.31
C ASP A 303 -9.24 15.58 -17.70
N SER A 304 -10.39 16.16 -17.49
CA SER A 304 -10.69 17.53 -17.90
C SER A 304 -10.69 18.53 -16.75
N ILE A 305 -10.12 18.17 -15.58
CA ILE A 305 -10.01 19.04 -14.41
C ILE A 305 -8.65 19.76 -14.45
N GLY A 306 -8.64 21.01 -14.01
CA GLY A 306 -7.40 21.80 -13.97
C GLY A 306 -6.79 21.99 -15.35
N VAL A 307 -5.55 21.57 -15.53
CA VAL A 307 -4.79 21.68 -16.79
C VAL A 307 -5.50 20.99 -17.96
N GLY A 308 -6.07 19.82 -17.72
CA GLY A 308 -6.76 19.04 -18.75
C GLY A 308 -7.98 19.73 -19.38
N ALA A 309 -8.49 20.81 -18.77
CA ALA A 309 -9.61 21.56 -19.32
C ALA A 309 -9.34 22.10 -20.75
N GLY A 310 -8.07 22.37 -21.08
CA GLY A 310 -7.63 22.85 -22.39
C GLY A 310 -7.59 21.79 -23.51
N CYS A 311 -7.39 20.52 -23.17
CA CYS A 311 -7.17 19.43 -24.15
C CYS A 311 -8.28 19.28 -25.18
N GLY A 312 -9.53 19.46 -24.76
CA GLY A 312 -10.69 19.40 -25.71
C GLY A 312 -10.64 20.43 -26.85
N GLY A 313 -10.07 21.62 -26.60
CA GLY A 313 -9.82 22.64 -27.60
C GLY A 313 -8.79 22.17 -28.64
N HIS A 314 -7.70 21.55 -28.18
CA HIS A 314 -6.66 20.98 -29.05
C HIS A 314 -7.19 19.85 -29.93
N PHE A 315 -7.94 18.90 -29.36
CA PHE A 315 -8.54 17.80 -30.12
C PHE A 315 -9.52 18.31 -31.19
N LYS A 316 -10.30 19.34 -30.85
CA LYS A 316 -11.19 19.99 -31.84
C LYS A 316 -10.39 20.61 -32.97
N ASN A 317 -9.32 21.35 -32.67
CA ASN A 317 -8.49 22.01 -33.68
C ASN A 317 -7.78 20.97 -34.56
N ALA A 318 -7.17 19.94 -33.96
CA ALA A 318 -6.52 18.85 -34.69
C ALA A 318 -7.51 18.11 -35.65
N ASN A 319 -8.73 17.87 -35.20
CA ASN A 319 -9.79 17.32 -36.07
C ASN A 319 -10.12 18.27 -37.24
N ASN A 320 -10.17 19.60 -37.01
CA ASN A 320 -10.50 20.57 -38.05
C ASN A 320 -9.35 20.72 -39.06
N GLU A 321 -8.12 20.70 -38.62
CA GLU A 321 -6.92 20.76 -39.48
C GLU A 321 -6.86 19.57 -40.43
N ARG A 322 -7.20 18.37 -39.94
CA ARG A 322 -7.16 17.13 -40.73
C ARG A 322 -8.44 16.85 -41.51
N ALA A 323 -9.46 17.68 -41.38
CA ALA A 323 -10.78 17.46 -42.04
C ALA A 323 -10.71 17.40 -43.59
N GLN A 324 -9.63 17.92 -44.18
CA GLN A 324 -9.42 17.90 -45.65
C GLN A 324 -8.50 16.75 -46.07
N ASP A 325 -7.96 15.99 -45.18
CA ASP A 325 -7.08 14.84 -45.48
C ASP A 325 -7.90 13.73 -46.14
N GLN A 326 -7.35 13.11 -47.19
CA GLN A 326 -8.02 11.98 -47.84
C GLN A 326 -8.08 10.78 -46.84
N GLY A 327 -9.29 10.27 -46.64
CA GLY A 327 -9.52 9.14 -45.71
C GLY A 327 -9.56 9.54 -44.25
N PHE A 328 -9.68 10.83 -43.93
CA PHE A 328 -9.79 11.30 -42.56
C PHE A 328 -10.98 10.67 -41.82
N VAL A 329 -10.69 10.11 -40.66
CA VAL A 329 -11.68 9.69 -39.66
C VAL A 329 -11.53 10.58 -38.43
N ARG A 330 -12.62 11.20 -38.03
CA ARG A 330 -12.64 12.10 -36.88
C ARG A 330 -12.34 11.30 -35.59
N VAL A 331 -11.40 11.77 -34.80
CA VAL A 331 -11.13 11.22 -33.45
C VAL A 331 -12.21 11.78 -32.51
N ALA A 332 -13.05 10.89 -31.97
CA ALA A 332 -13.99 11.26 -30.93
C ALA A 332 -13.25 11.45 -29.59
N TYR A 333 -13.75 12.36 -28.76
CA TYR A 333 -13.16 12.58 -27.42
C TYR A 333 -14.25 12.99 -26.43
N SER A 334 -14.07 12.53 -25.21
CA SER A 334 -14.96 12.77 -24.06
C SER A 334 -14.19 13.20 -22.82
N LYS A 335 -14.87 13.99 -21.98
CA LYS A 335 -14.31 14.42 -20.70
C LYS A 335 -14.55 13.35 -19.65
N PHE A 336 -13.50 12.99 -18.93
CA PHE A 336 -13.61 12.30 -17.65
C PHE A 336 -13.51 13.34 -16.54
N ILE A 337 -14.56 13.48 -15.74
CA ILE A 337 -14.62 14.42 -14.61
C ILE A 337 -14.79 13.60 -13.35
N ALA A 338 -13.69 13.35 -12.64
CA ALA A 338 -13.65 12.46 -11.48
C ALA A 338 -14.70 12.76 -10.40
N GLY A 339 -14.99 14.03 -10.17
CA GLY A 339 -16.00 14.51 -9.21
C GLY A 339 -17.42 14.64 -9.75
N ALA A 340 -17.67 14.27 -11.01
CA ALA A 340 -19.03 14.32 -11.58
C ALA A 340 -19.96 13.29 -10.90
N GLY A 341 -21.27 13.46 -11.11
CA GLY A 341 -22.27 12.47 -10.71
C GLY A 341 -22.04 11.13 -11.43
N VAL A 342 -22.58 10.08 -10.86
CA VAL A 342 -22.50 8.71 -11.38
C VAL A 342 -23.26 8.59 -12.71
N ILE A 343 -22.83 7.66 -13.56
CA ILE A 343 -23.53 7.26 -14.78
C ILE A 343 -24.62 6.25 -14.40
N GLY A 344 -25.80 6.36 -15.05
CA GLY A 344 -26.95 5.50 -14.73
C GLY A 344 -27.36 5.60 -13.26
N PRO A 345 -27.72 6.81 -12.74
CA PRO A 345 -27.92 7.01 -11.30
C PRO A 345 -28.98 6.10 -10.67
N ASP A 346 -29.98 5.72 -11.45
CA ASP A 346 -31.08 4.86 -11.00
C ASP A 346 -30.88 3.37 -11.36
N GLU A 347 -29.76 3.03 -12.05
CA GLU A 347 -29.35 1.65 -12.25
C GLU A 347 -28.80 1.06 -10.97
N TYR A 348 -28.91 -0.28 -10.84
CA TYR A 348 -28.49 -0.99 -9.65
C TYR A 348 -27.07 -1.54 -9.80
N TYR A 349 -26.29 -1.33 -8.75
CA TYR A 349 -25.04 -2.03 -8.50
C TYR A 349 -25.32 -3.17 -7.53
N VAL A 350 -24.67 -4.32 -7.75
CA VAL A 350 -24.73 -5.47 -6.82
C VAL A 350 -23.43 -5.47 -6.06
N ASP A 351 -23.48 -5.30 -4.75
CA ASP A 351 -22.30 -5.26 -3.89
C ASP A 351 -21.73 -6.67 -3.58
N ASP A 352 -20.64 -6.72 -2.82
CA ASP A 352 -19.98 -7.99 -2.44
C ASP A 352 -20.85 -8.89 -1.56
N GLU A 353 -21.90 -8.37 -0.92
CA GLU A 353 -22.87 -9.11 -0.10
C GLU A 353 -24.08 -9.56 -0.93
N GLY A 354 -24.17 -9.14 -2.19
CA GLY A 354 -25.26 -9.46 -3.12
C GLY A 354 -26.47 -8.53 -2.96
N GLU A 355 -26.33 -7.40 -2.25
CA GLU A 355 -27.38 -6.40 -2.13
C GLU A 355 -27.44 -5.52 -3.38
N GLN A 356 -28.66 -5.17 -3.79
CA GLN A 356 -28.90 -4.26 -4.93
C GLN A 356 -29.09 -2.82 -4.43
N ILE A 357 -28.16 -1.96 -4.74
CA ILE A 357 -28.16 -0.55 -4.33
C ILE A 357 -28.07 0.31 -5.59
N THR A 358 -28.83 1.42 -5.69
CA THR A 358 -28.71 2.29 -6.88
C THR A 358 -27.33 2.93 -6.97
N ASN A 359 -26.82 3.16 -8.19
CA ASN A 359 -25.50 3.76 -8.37
C ASN A 359 -25.34 5.06 -7.60
N LYS A 360 -26.39 5.92 -7.61
CA LYS A 360 -26.37 7.19 -6.88
C LYS A 360 -26.32 7.03 -5.35
N ASP A 361 -26.78 5.92 -4.80
CA ASP A 361 -26.79 5.67 -3.36
C ASP A 361 -25.54 4.91 -2.90
N PHE A 362 -24.91 4.14 -3.77
CA PHE A 362 -23.70 3.38 -3.46
C PHE A 362 -22.43 4.20 -3.68
N PHE A 363 -22.29 4.89 -4.83
CA PHE A 363 -21.07 5.62 -5.19
C PHE A 363 -21.19 7.11 -4.88
N GLU A 364 -20.14 7.73 -4.34
CA GLU A 364 -20.11 9.18 -4.09
C GLU A 364 -19.99 9.98 -5.37
N ASN A 365 -19.24 9.51 -6.38
CA ASN A 365 -18.97 10.20 -7.63
C ASN A 365 -18.55 9.23 -8.75
N LEU A 366 -18.33 9.75 -9.94
CA LEU A 366 -17.90 8.99 -11.11
C LEU A 366 -16.55 8.31 -10.92
N LYS A 367 -15.61 8.93 -10.18
CA LYS A 367 -14.32 8.28 -9.85
C LYS A 367 -14.55 6.98 -9.06
N ALA A 368 -15.37 7.03 -8.03
CA ALA A 368 -15.68 5.84 -7.24
C ALA A 368 -16.35 4.76 -8.10
N GLN A 369 -17.37 5.12 -8.88
CA GLN A 369 -18.03 4.18 -9.78
C GLN A 369 -17.05 3.53 -10.76
N SER A 370 -16.16 4.31 -11.39
CA SER A 370 -15.18 3.79 -12.34
C SER A 370 -14.18 2.83 -11.70
N TRP A 371 -13.68 3.14 -10.51
CA TRP A 371 -12.75 2.27 -9.77
C TRP A 371 -13.41 0.95 -9.35
N TRP A 372 -14.67 0.98 -8.88
CA TRP A 372 -15.39 -0.24 -8.48
C TRP A 372 -15.73 -1.11 -9.68
N THR A 373 -16.20 -0.50 -10.78
CA THR A 373 -16.42 -1.24 -12.04
C THR A 373 -15.14 -1.95 -12.52
N LEU A 374 -13.97 -1.30 -12.38
CA LEU A 374 -12.69 -1.93 -12.68
C LEU A 374 -12.35 -3.04 -11.68
N ALA A 375 -12.57 -2.83 -10.40
CA ALA A 375 -12.32 -3.84 -9.37
C ALA A 375 -13.13 -5.10 -9.64
N ASP A 376 -14.40 -4.96 -10.03
CA ASP A 376 -15.27 -6.09 -10.41
C ASP A 376 -14.71 -6.85 -11.61
N ARG A 377 -14.27 -6.16 -12.66
CA ARG A 377 -13.66 -6.80 -13.83
C ARG A 377 -12.37 -7.53 -13.49
N PHE A 378 -11.50 -6.93 -12.67
CA PHE A 378 -10.29 -7.58 -12.19
C PHE A 378 -10.58 -8.81 -11.33
N ARG A 379 -11.56 -8.72 -10.43
CA ARG A 379 -12.02 -9.84 -9.60
C ARG A 379 -12.61 -10.97 -10.45
N ASN A 380 -13.44 -10.64 -11.44
CA ASN A 380 -14.02 -11.61 -12.35
C ASN A 380 -12.93 -12.33 -13.15
N THR A 381 -11.96 -11.58 -13.69
CA THR A 381 -10.81 -12.16 -14.39
C THR A 381 -9.99 -13.06 -13.48
N TYR A 382 -9.73 -12.66 -12.24
CA TYR A 382 -9.06 -13.50 -11.25
C TYR A 382 -9.83 -14.80 -11.01
N ASN A 383 -11.15 -14.73 -10.84
CA ASN A 383 -11.99 -15.93 -10.64
C ASN A 383 -12.04 -16.81 -11.92
N ALA A 384 -12.08 -16.21 -13.10
CA ALA A 384 -12.00 -16.97 -14.37
C ALA A 384 -10.69 -17.74 -14.49
N ILE A 385 -9.56 -17.10 -14.21
CA ILE A 385 -8.21 -17.69 -14.32
C ILE A 385 -7.95 -18.72 -13.21
N THR A 386 -8.34 -18.43 -11.96
CA THR A 386 -7.95 -19.27 -10.81
C THR A 386 -8.97 -20.34 -10.45
N LYS A 387 -10.26 -20.08 -10.71
CA LYS A 387 -11.37 -20.97 -10.34
C LYS A 387 -12.12 -21.54 -11.53
N GLY A 388 -11.81 -21.09 -12.78
CA GLY A 388 -12.54 -21.52 -13.98
C GLY A 388 -13.99 -21.03 -14.03
N THR A 389 -14.33 -19.94 -13.34
CA THR A 389 -15.67 -19.36 -13.36
C THR A 389 -15.91 -18.69 -14.71
N GLU A 390 -17.06 -18.93 -15.33
CA GLU A 390 -17.43 -18.31 -16.60
C GLU A 390 -18.06 -16.93 -16.38
N PHE A 391 -17.66 -15.97 -17.21
CA PHE A 391 -18.17 -14.60 -17.24
C PHE A 391 -18.35 -14.13 -18.69
N GLU A 392 -19.23 -13.18 -18.90
CA GLU A 392 -19.32 -12.50 -20.20
C GLU A 392 -18.02 -11.73 -20.48
N GLU A 393 -17.59 -11.67 -21.75
CA GLU A 393 -16.33 -11.00 -22.12
C GLU A 393 -16.27 -9.55 -21.62
N SER A 394 -17.39 -8.82 -21.68
CA SER A 394 -17.49 -7.44 -21.21
C SER A 394 -17.28 -7.25 -19.70
N GLU A 395 -17.39 -8.33 -18.91
CA GLU A 395 -17.18 -8.33 -17.47
C GLU A 395 -15.73 -8.66 -17.06
N LEU A 396 -14.89 -8.95 -18.07
CA LEU A 396 -13.47 -9.27 -17.88
C LEU A 396 -12.56 -8.08 -18.20
N ILE A 397 -11.30 -8.22 -17.85
CA ILE A 397 -10.23 -7.26 -18.17
C ILE A 397 -8.91 -7.99 -18.36
N SER A 398 -8.07 -7.49 -19.26
CA SER A 398 -6.71 -7.99 -19.43
C SER A 398 -5.72 -6.85 -19.67
N ILE A 399 -4.49 -7.04 -19.23
CA ILE A 399 -3.37 -6.13 -19.45
C ILE A 399 -2.28 -6.89 -20.19
N SER A 400 -1.79 -6.35 -21.30
CA SER A 400 -0.67 -6.96 -22.03
C SER A 400 0.62 -6.88 -21.22
N SER A 401 1.37 -7.97 -21.15
CA SER A 401 2.72 -8.01 -20.57
C SER A 401 3.74 -7.16 -21.34
N ASP A 402 3.46 -6.81 -22.60
CA ASP A 402 4.31 -5.99 -23.45
C ASP A 402 4.20 -4.48 -23.14
N MET A 403 3.39 -4.09 -22.14
CA MET A 403 3.21 -2.68 -21.75
C MET A 403 4.46 -2.15 -21.03
N ASP A 404 5.07 -1.08 -21.56
CA ASP A 404 6.34 -0.52 -21.04
C ASP A 404 6.25 -0.08 -19.57
N ASN A 405 5.11 0.50 -19.15
CA ASN A 405 4.88 0.99 -17.79
C ASN A 405 4.13 0.00 -16.88
N LEU A 406 4.08 -1.29 -17.23
CA LEU A 406 3.29 -2.32 -16.53
C LEU A 406 3.57 -2.36 -15.02
N ALA A 407 4.84 -2.38 -14.62
CA ALA A 407 5.20 -2.49 -13.19
C ALA A 407 4.69 -1.29 -12.37
N ASN A 408 4.75 -0.09 -12.94
CA ASN A 408 4.24 1.12 -12.32
C ASN A 408 2.70 1.08 -12.25
N LEU A 409 2.04 0.73 -13.35
CA LEU A 409 0.59 0.59 -13.43
C LEU A 409 0.05 -0.41 -12.39
N VAL A 410 0.67 -1.59 -12.25
CA VAL A 410 0.29 -2.59 -11.23
C VAL A 410 0.37 -2.01 -9.84
N THR A 411 1.44 -1.27 -9.54
CA THR A 411 1.62 -0.62 -8.23
C THR A 411 0.57 0.45 -7.99
N GLU A 412 0.33 1.32 -8.95
CA GLU A 412 -0.63 2.42 -8.84
C GLU A 412 -2.09 1.93 -8.75
N LEU A 413 -2.48 0.89 -9.48
CA LEU A 413 -3.81 0.30 -9.40
C LEU A 413 -4.06 -0.42 -8.06
N SER A 414 -3.03 -1.04 -7.47
CA SER A 414 -3.16 -1.80 -6.20
C SER A 414 -2.97 -0.96 -4.94
N THR A 415 -2.75 0.35 -5.06
CA THR A 415 -2.40 1.21 -3.92
C THR A 415 -3.58 1.96 -3.30
N PRO A 416 -4.53 2.53 -4.07
CA PRO A 416 -5.62 3.34 -3.51
C PRO A 416 -6.58 2.52 -2.67
N ARG A 417 -6.92 3.07 -1.49
CA ARG A 417 -7.80 2.42 -0.52
C ARG A 417 -9.24 2.87 -0.68
N ARG A 418 -10.16 1.99 -0.31
CA ARG A 418 -11.57 2.33 -0.16
C ARG A 418 -11.75 3.29 1.02
N ARG A 419 -12.67 4.23 0.85
CA ARG A 419 -13.10 5.18 1.85
C ARG A 419 -14.62 5.29 1.81
N PHE A 420 -15.18 5.90 2.84
CA PHE A 420 -16.60 6.19 2.90
C PHE A 420 -16.81 7.69 3.08
N SER A 421 -17.79 8.25 2.37
CA SER A 421 -18.24 9.61 2.56
C SER A 421 -18.99 9.77 3.89
N LYS A 422 -19.32 11.00 4.25
CA LYS A 422 -20.15 11.27 5.44
C LYS A 422 -21.54 10.66 5.34
N SER A 423 -22.04 10.43 4.13
CA SER A 423 -23.31 9.79 3.84
C SER A 423 -23.22 8.25 3.74
N GLY A 424 -22.05 7.67 3.96
CA GLY A 424 -21.81 6.22 3.89
C GLY A 424 -21.54 5.66 2.49
N LYS A 425 -21.52 6.50 1.44
CA LYS A 425 -21.23 6.06 0.07
C LYS A 425 -19.76 5.76 -0.10
N VAL A 426 -19.45 4.79 -0.98
CA VAL A 426 -18.07 4.41 -1.26
C VAL A 426 -17.32 5.49 -2.05
N MET A 427 -16.06 5.67 -1.68
CA MET A 427 -15.10 6.60 -2.29
C MET A 427 -13.75 5.94 -2.47
N VAL A 428 -12.98 6.45 -3.42
CA VAL A 428 -11.55 6.13 -3.55
C VAL A 428 -10.73 7.14 -2.75
N GLU A 429 -9.67 6.68 -2.12
CA GLU A 429 -8.68 7.52 -1.44
C GLU A 429 -8.26 8.71 -2.34
N SER A 430 -8.21 9.91 -1.75
CA SER A 430 -7.87 11.12 -2.49
C SER A 430 -6.36 11.22 -2.77
N LYS A 431 -5.96 12.02 -3.79
CA LYS A 431 -4.53 12.35 -4.03
C LYS A 431 -3.88 13.00 -2.80
N GLU A 432 -4.63 13.75 -2.01
CA GLU A 432 -4.16 14.34 -0.75
C GLU A 432 -3.91 13.29 0.34
N ASP A 433 -4.75 12.26 0.43
CA ASP A 433 -4.57 11.17 1.39
C ASP A 433 -3.42 10.25 0.99
N LEU A 434 -3.25 9.96 -0.31
CA LEU A 434 -2.07 9.27 -0.84
C LEU A 434 -0.79 10.05 -0.50
N LYS A 435 -0.79 11.37 -0.69
CA LYS A 435 0.35 12.25 -0.33
C LYS A 435 0.67 12.22 1.17
N LYS A 436 -0.34 12.12 2.04
CA LYS A 436 -0.12 11.93 3.50
C LYS A 436 0.55 10.59 3.83
N ARG A 437 0.39 9.60 2.97
CA ARG A 437 1.06 8.30 3.03
C ARG A 437 2.39 8.28 2.27
N GLU A 438 2.88 9.44 1.79
CA GLU A 438 4.10 9.60 0.98
C GLU A 438 4.06 8.84 -0.35
N ILE A 439 2.87 8.62 -0.88
CA ILE A 439 2.65 7.96 -2.16
C ILE A 439 2.50 9.02 -3.26
N LEU A 440 3.15 8.80 -4.39
CA LEU A 440 3.06 9.67 -5.56
C LEU A 440 1.67 9.59 -6.21
N SER A 441 1.36 10.58 -7.05
CA SER A 441 0.10 10.60 -7.83
C SER A 441 0.02 9.38 -8.73
N PRO A 442 -1.11 8.64 -8.76
CA PRO A 442 -1.26 7.43 -9.56
C PRO A 442 -1.64 7.75 -11.02
N ASN A 443 -0.75 8.38 -11.77
CA ASN A 443 -1.05 8.93 -13.11
C ASN A 443 -1.37 7.84 -14.13
N ASP A 444 -0.65 6.70 -14.11
CA ASP A 444 -0.93 5.56 -15.00
C ASP A 444 -2.28 4.92 -14.66
N ALA A 445 -2.61 4.81 -13.36
CA ALA A 445 -3.91 4.31 -12.93
C ALA A 445 -5.05 5.28 -13.25
N ASP A 446 -4.86 6.61 -13.10
CA ASP A 446 -5.88 7.59 -13.46
C ASP A 446 -6.16 7.56 -14.98
N ALA A 447 -5.11 7.41 -15.83
CA ALA A 447 -5.28 7.22 -17.28
C ALA A 447 -5.98 5.88 -17.59
N PHE A 448 -5.63 4.80 -16.88
CA PHE A 448 -6.26 3.50 -17.03
C PHE A 448 -7.75 3.56 -16.68
N VAL A 449 -8.09 4.17 -15.55
CA VAL A 449 -9.48 4.40 -15.11
C VAL A 449 -10.25 5.18 -16.17
N ALA A 450 -9.69 6.26 -16.73
CA ALA A 450 -10.31 7.05 -17.78
C ALA A 450 -10.57 6.22 -19.05
N ALA A 451 -9.69 5.26 -19.40
CA ALA A 451 -9.87 4.38 -20.56
C ALA A 451 -11.05 3.42 -20.38
N TYR A 452 -11.35 2.99 -19.17
CA TYR A 452 -12.42 2.03 -18.86
C TYR A 452 -13.66 2.65 -18.21
N ALA A 453 -13.64 3.94 -17.93
CA ALA A 453 -14.76 4.61 -17.27
C ALA A 453 -16.09 4.39 -18.02
N PRO A 454 -17.20 4.17 -17.29
CA PRO A 454 -18.51 4.07 -17.88
C PRO A 454 -18.85 5.36 -18.63
N THR A 455 -19.55 5.23 -19.76
CA THR A 455 -20.03 6.36 -20.56
C THR A 455 -21.54 6.30 -20.66
N GLU A 456 -22.19 7.44 -20.78
CA GLU A 456 -23.63 7.46 -21.11
C GLU A 456 -23.83 6.69 -22.40
N GLN A 457 -24.70 5.70 -22.39
CA GLN A 457 -25.13 5.02 -23.60
C GLN A 457 -25.96 6.03 -24.42
N VAL A 458 -25.39 6.54 -25.53
CA VAL A 458 -26.20 7.27 -26.50
C VAL A 458 -27.14 6.25 -27.14
N PRO A 459 -28.47 6.39 -27.00
CA PRO A 459 -29.39 5.46 -27.62
C PRO A 459 -29.09 5.34 -29.11
N SER A 460 -28.93 4.11 -29.60
CA SER A 460 -28.65 3.82 -31.02
C SER A 460 -29.66 4.41 -32.03
N SER A 461 -30.79 4.93 -31.55
CA SER A 461 -31.80 5.64 -32.36
C SER A 461 -31.40 7.05 -32.83
N LEU A 462 -30.28 7.63 -32.31
CA LEU A 462 -29.80 8.96 -32.75
C LEU A 462 -28.75 8.89 -33.86
N ASN A 463 -28.25 7.72 -34.22
CA ASN A 463 -27.26 7.54 -35.30
C ASN A 463 -27.88 7.46 -36.71
N LEU A 464 -29.18 7.72 -36.86
CA LEU A 464 -29.87 7.66 -38.17
C LEU A 464 -30.29 9.03 -38.73
N MET A 465 -29.86 10.14 -38.14
CA MET A 465 -30.20 11.48 -38.65
C MET A 465 -29.00 12.43 -38.63
N PHE A 466 -27.93 12.12 -39.38
CA PHE A 466 -27.04 13.17 -39.95
C PHE A 466 -26.15 12.55 -41.03
#